data_415d11e31b1cc2617043207ec3dc06fb
#
_entry.id   415d11e31b1cc2617043207ec3dc06fb
#
_cell.length_a   1.000
_cell.length_b   1.000
_cell.length_c   1.000
_cell.angle_alpha   90.00
_cell.angle_beta   90.00
_cell.angle_gamma   90.00
#
_symmetry.space_group_name_H-M   'P 1'
#
loop_
_entity.id
_entity.type
_entity.pdbx_description
1 polymer ?
#
loop_
_entity_poly.entity_id
_entity_poly.type
_entity_poly.pdbx_seq_one_letter_code
_entity_poly.pdbx_strand_id
1 'polypeptide(L)' 'PFYFDYISYKKGTDMLVESQQYKLCLDLLDAGYVVYIDDIESIVNQVETQLVNTYGDRVRFGSPSEEVYKVKF' A
#
# COMPACT_ATOMS: atom_id res chain seq x y z
N PRO A 1 9.68 2.88 7.96
CA PRO A 1 8.65 2.22 7.16
C PRO A 1 7.23 2.67 7.50
N PHE A 2 6.38 2.68 6.51
CA PHE A 2 4.97 3.03 6.65
C PHE A 2 4.10 1.82 6.44
N TYR A 3 2.94 1.80 7.09
CA TYR A 3 1.99 0.71 6.98
C TYR A 3 0.61 1.24 6.66
N PHE A 4 0.01 0.71 5.60
CA PHE A 4 -1.37 1.01 5.20
C PHE A 4 -2.20 -0.24 5.44
N ASP A 5 -3.19 -0.16 6.32
CA ASP A 5 -4.11 -1.28 6.55
C ASP A 5 -5.19 -1.38 5.47
N TYR A 6 -5.26 -0.41 4.59
CA TYR A 6 -6.00 -0.48 3.33
C TYR A 6 -5.54 0.66 2.43
N ILE A 7 -5.62 0.44 1.12
CA ILE A 7 -5.27 1.44 0.11
C ILE A 7 -6.43 1.73 -0.82
N SER A 8 -7.55 1.00 -0.70
CA SER A 8 -8.75 1.24 -1.47
C SER A 8 -9.41 2.55 -1.06
N TYR A 9 -10.34 3.02 -1.88
CA TYR A 9 -11.11 4.24 -1.60
C TYR A 9 -11.78 4.16 -0.23
N LYS A 10 -12.28 2.98 0.13
CA LYS A 10 -12.94 2.74 1.40
C LYS A 10 -12.58 1.33 1.87
N LYS A 11 -12.25 1.18 3.14
CA LYS A 11 -11.84 -0.12 3.67
C LYS A 11 -12.88 -1.20 3.37
N GLY A 12 -12.42 -2.32 2.85
CA GLY A 12 -13.29 -3.46 2.51
C GLY A 12 -13.91 -3.38 1.12
N THR A 13 -13.59 -2.36 0.32
CA THR A 13 -14.04 -2.27 -1.07
C THR A 13 -12.88 -2.56 -2.01
N ASP A 14 -13.21 -2.88 -3.27
CA ASP A 14 -12.21 -3.13 -4.29
C ASP A 14 -11.95 -1.92 -5.20
N MET A 15 -12.33 -0.73 -4.75
CA MET A 15 -12.18 0.51 -5.52
C MET A 15 -10.88 1.20 -5.19
N LEU A 16 -10.01 1.35 -6.20
CA LEU A 16 -8.78 2.14 -6.09
C LEU A 16 -8.93 3.54 -6.68
N VAL A 17 -9.89 3.74 -7.56
CA VAL A 17 -10.10 5.02 -8.23
C VAL A 17 -10.37 6.10 -7.19
N GLU A 18 -9.66 7.21 -7.29
CA GLU A 18 -9.76 8.35 -6.39
C GLU A 18 -9.36 8.06 -4.94
N SER A 19 -8.68 6.94 -4.68
CA SER A 19 -8.17 6.65 -3.34
C SER A 19 -7.00 7.58 -3.01
N GLN A 20 -7.19 8.42 -1.99
CA GLN A 20 -6.13 9.27 -1.48
C GLN A 20 -5.07 8.45 -0.75
N GLN A 21 -5.47 7.35 -0.14
CA GLN A 21 -4.56 6.43 0.53
C GLN A 21 -3.57 5.83 -0.46
N TYR A 22 -4.08 5.37 -1.60
CA TYR A 22 -3.22 4.81 -2.64
C TYR A 22 -2.28 5.86 -3.22
N LYS A 23 -2.78 7.07 -3.43
CA LYS A 23 -1.95 8.16 -3.91
C LYS A 23 -0.82 8.48 -2.94
N LEU A 24 -1.11 8.56 -1.65
CA LEU A 24 -0.08 8.78 -0.63
C LEU A 24 0.90 7.61 -0.59
N CYS A 25 0.42 6.39 -0.72
CA CYS A 25 1.28 5.21 -0.78
C CYS A 25 2.30 5.33 -1.91
N LEU A 26 1.85 5.71 -3.10
CA LEU A 26 2.73 5.89 -4.25
C LEU A 26 3.73 7.03 -4.02
N ASP A 27 3.28 8.13 -3.43
CA ASP A 27 4.17 9.26 -3.12
C ASP A 27 5.28 8.85 -2.16
N LEU A 28 4.97 8.05 -1.15
CA LEU A 28 5.96 7.55 -0.20
C LEU A 28 6.93 6.60 -0.87
N LEU A 29 6.45 5.72 -1.72
CA LEU A 29 7.32 4.81 -2.47
C LEU A 29 8.24 5.58 -3.41
N ASP A 30 7.71 6.59 -4.10
CA ASP A 30 8.50 7.44 -4.99
C ASP A 30 9.57 8.21 -4.23
N ALA A 31 9.33 8.54 -2.96
CA ALA A 31 10.29 9.23 -2.11
C ALA A 31 11.37 8.29 -1.53
N GLY A 32 11.27 6.99 -1.78
CA GLY A 32 12.27 6.02 -1.34
C GLY A 32 11.97 5.32 -0.04
N TYR A 33 10.78 5.49 0.54
CA TYR A 33 10.41 4.83 1.77
C TYR A 33 9.96 3.39 1.54
N VAL A 34 10.13 2.57 2.56
CA VAL A 34 9.55 1.22 2.58
C VAL A 34 8.10 1.32 3.03
N VAL A 35 7.20 0.68 2.30
CA VAL A 35 5.76 0.72 2.58
C VAL A 35 5.21 -0.70 2.64
N TYR A 36 4.48 -0.98 3.72
CA TYR A 36 3.73 -2.22 3.87
C TYR A 36 2.27 -1.95 3.51
N ILE A 37 1.71 -2.80 2.68
CA ILE A 37 0.32 -2.69 2.22
C ILE A 37 -0.44 -3.93 2.65
N ASP A 38 -1.52 -3.73 3.40
CA ASP A 38 -2.43 -4.80 3.78
C ASP A 38 -3.82 -4.37 3.34
N ASP A 39 -4.49 -5.22 2.56
CA ASP A 39 -5.83 -4.93 2.06
C ASP A 39 -6.45 -6.27 1.66
N ILE A 40 -7.70 -6.21 1.18
CA ILE A 40 -8.35 -7.42 0.71
C ILE A 40 -7.65 -7.97 -0.54
N GLU A 41 -7.80 -9.26 -0.77
CA GLU A 41 -7.08 -9.95 -1.84
C GLU A 41 -7.31 -9.32 -3.21
N SER A 42 -8.53 -8.87 -3.51
CA SER A 42 -8.81 -8.28 -4.82
C SER A 42 -8.03 -6.99 -5.06
N ILE A 43 -7.80 -6.20 -4.01
CA ILE A 43 -6.98 -4.98 -4.11
C ILE A 43 -5.51 -5.35 -4.30
N VAL A 44 -5.00 -6.29 -3.50
CA VAL A 44 -3.61 -6.72 -3.63
C VAL A 44 -3.35 -7.26 -5.04
N ASN A 45 -4.27 -8.07 -5.58
CA ASN A 45 -4.14 -8.61 -6.92
C ASN A 45 -4.12 -7.53 -8.01
N GLN A 46 -4.79 -6.40 -7.78
CA GLN A 46 -4.78 -5.30 -8.76
C GLN A 46 -3.44 -4.58 -8.83
N VAL A 47 -2.70 -4.51 -7.73
CA VAL A 47 -1.53 -3.63 -7.63
C VAL A 47 -0.21 -4.36 -7.47
N GLU A 48 -0.20 -5.60 -7.00
CA GLU A 48 1.02 -6.28 -6.57
C GLU A 48 2.08 -6.34 -7.66
N THR A 49 1.74 -6.85 -8.82
CA THR A 49 2.71 -7.02 -9.91
C THR A 49 3.31 -5.69 -10.33
N GLN A 50 2.47 -4.67 -10.51
CA GLN A 50 2.93 -3.37 -10.96
C GLN A 50 3.82 -2.70 -9.91
N LEU A 51 3.43 -2.75 -8.66
CA LEU A 51 4.20 -2.11 -7.59
C LEU A 51 5.53 -2.82 -7.36
N VAL A 52 5.56 -4.15 -7.38
CA VAL A 52 6.80 -4.89 -7.22
C VAL A 52 7.74 -4.62 -8.39
N ASN A 53 7.21 -4.56 -9.61
CA ASN A 53 8.03 -4.25 -10.79
C ASN A 53 8.61 -2.83 -10.75
N THR A 54 7.88 -1.87 -10.17
CA THR A 54 8.30 -0.49 -10.13
C THR A 54 9.23 -0.20 -8.94
N TYR A 55 8.91 -0.74 -7.76
CA TYR A 55 9.56 -0.37 -6.51
C TYR A 55 10.39 -1.48 -5.87
N GLY A 56 10.28 -2.71 -6.35
CA GLY A 56 11.04 -3.84 -5.82
C GLY A 56 10.63 -4.17 -4.40
N ASP A 57 11.61 -4.47 -3.56
CA ASP A 57 11.38 -4.89 -2.17
C ASP A 57 11.09 -3.73 -1.21
N ARG A 58 10.97 -2.50 -1.71
CA ARG A 58 10.48 -1.40 -0.87
C ARG A 58 8.97 -1.48 -0.66
N VAL A 59 8.23 -2.13 -1.55
CA VAL A 59 6.81 -2.41 -1.34
C VAL A 59 6.67 -3.82 -0.81
N ARG A 60 5.91 -3.96 0.29
CA ARG A 60 5.70 -5.24 0.95
C ARG A 60 4.23 -5.43 1.24
N PHE A 61 3.75 -6.65 1.11
CA PHE A 61 2.33 -6.96 1.30
C PHE A 61 2.16 -7.79 2.56
N GLY A 62 1.10 -7.48 3.32
CA GLY A 62 0.79 -8.14 4.57
C GLY A 62 1.20 -7.33 5.79
N SER A 63 1.03 -7.93 6.97
CA SER A 63 1.34 -7.27 8.23
C SER A 63 2.84 -7.08 8.40
N PRO A 64 3.29 -5.94 8.90
CA PRO A 64 4.72 -5.71 9.11
C PRO A 64 5.25 -6.56 10.26
N SER A 65 6.51 -7.00 10.11
CA SER A 65 7.22 -7.73 11.16
C SER A 65 8.18 -6.82 11.94
N GLU A 66 8.19 -5.54 11.66
CA GLU A 66 9.04 -4.55 12.30
C GLU A 66 8.21 -3.38 12.76
N GLU A 67 8.83 -2.46 13.50
CA GLU A 67 8.16 -1.24 13.92
C GLU A 67 7.92 -0.32 12.73
N VAL A 68 6.69 0.13 12.57
CA VAL A 68 6.28 0.94 11.43
C VAL A 68 5.40 2.09 11.89
N TYR A 69 5.31 3.13 11.05
CA TYR A 69 4.34 4.20 11.23
C TYR A 69 3.04 3.79 10.52
N LYS A 70 1.99 3.59 11.29
CA LYS A 70 0.68 3.25 10.72
C LYS A 70 0.02 4.51 10.19
N VAL A 71 -0.22 4.55 8.88
CA VAL A 71 -0.88 5.68 8.23
C VAL A 71 -2.38 5.61 8.53
N LYS A 72 -2.94 6.73 8.97
CA LYS A 72 -4.37 6.84 9.31
C LYS A 72 -5.04 7.91 8.48
N PHE A 73 -6.26 7.63 8.11
CA PHE A 73 -7.12 8.56 7.38
C PHE A 73 -8.46 8.72 8.07
#